data_b3256e706c7af93003bb096ed48b8516
#
_entry.id   b3256e706c7af93003bb096ed48b8516
#
_cell.length_a   1.000
_cell.length_b   1.000
_cell.length_c   1.000
_cell.angle_alpha   90.00
_cell.angle_beta   90.00
_cell.angle_gamma   90.00
#
_symmetry.space_group_name_H-M   'P 1'
#
loop_
_entity.id
_entity.type
_entity.pdbx_description
1 polymer ?
#
loop_
_entity_poly.entity_id
_entity_poly.type
_entity_poly.pdbx_seq_one_letter_code
_entity_poly.pdbx_strand_id
1 'polypeptide(L)' 'MIVETKGLFDSDDRRKMVAVKEQHPELDIRLCFMKADVKLSRAPRSLTYWQWAERHNFPWCEGHIPTTWFDAIQVRQA' A
#
# COMPACT_ATOMS: atom_id res chain seq x y z
N MET A 1 -7.13 12.26 0.25
CA MET A 1 -6.39 11.07 -0.20
C MET A 1 -4.96 11.14 0.32
N ILE A 2 -4.49 10.05 0.88
CA ILE A 2 -3.11 9.91 1.34
C ILE A 2 -2.47 8.78 0.54
N VAL A 3 -1.31 9.04 -0.07
CA VAL A 3 -0.55 8.00 -0.77
C VAL A 3 0.73 7.73 -0.01
N GLU A 4 0.94 6.48 0.37
CA GLU A 4 2.20 6.05 0.98
C GLU A 4 3.04 5.31 -0.05
N THR A 5 4.29 5.76 -0.22
CA THR A 5 5.23 5.09 -1.12
C THR A 5 6.02 4.05 -0.33
N LYS A 6 6.14 2.85 -0.90
CA LYS A 6 6.80 1.72 -0.25
C LYS A 6 7.84 1.08 -1.17
N GLY A 7 9.09 1.09 -0.74
CA GLY A 7 10.12 0.25 -1.35
C GLY A 7 10.04 -1.14 -0.75
N LEU A 8 10.36 -1.26 0.53
CA LEU A 8 10.18 -2.49 1.28
C LEU A 8 8.87 -2.44 2.06
N PHE A 9 8.08 -3.48 1.96
CA PHE A 9 6.78 -3.56 2.62
C PHE A 9 6.77 -4.75 3.59
N ASP A 10 7.39 -4.56 4.75
CA ASP A 10 7.59 -5.63 5.73
C ASP A 10 6.35 -5.84 6.61
N SER A 11 6.44 -6.81 7.52
CA SER A 11 5.32 -7.16 8.39
C SER A 11 4.91 -6.04 9.33
N ASP A 12 5.86 -5.22 9.78
CA ASP A 12 5.54 -4.07 10.64
C ASP A 12 4.77 -3.01 9.85
N ASP A 13 5.18 -2.73 8.62
CA ASP A 13 4.45 -1.81 7.75
C ASP A 13 3.02 -2.28 7.54
N ARG A 14 2.84 -3.57 7.22
CA ARG A 14 1.51 -4.14 6.98
C ARG A 14 0.62 -4.05 8.20
N ARG A 15 1.18 -4.37 9.38
CA ARG A 15 0.43 -4.28 10.63
C ARG A 15 -0.03 -2.86 10.92
N LYS A 16 0.85 -1.88 10.70
CA LYS A 16 0.53 -0.47 10.90
C LYS A 16 -0.55 0.00 9.93
N MET A 17 -0.49 -0.43 8.68
CA MET A 17 -1.50 -0.06 7.68
C MET A 17 -2.88 -0.58 8.06
N VAL A 18 -2.96 -1.83 8.52
CA VAL A 18 -4.24 -2.42 8.96
C VAL A 18 -4.76 -1.67 10.18
N ALA A 19 -3.89 -1.36 11.15
CA ALA A 19 -4.29 -0.65 12.37
C ALA A 19 -4.85 0.74 12.06
N VAL A 20 -4.18 1.48 11.18
CA VAL A 20 -4.65 2.81 10.79
C VAL A 20 -6.01 2.72 10.09
N LYS A 21 -6.19 1.75 9.21
CA LYS A 21 -7.47 1.57 8.52
C LYS A 21 -8.60 1.24 9.47
N GLU A 22 -8.33 0.41 10.48
CA GLU A 22 -9.33 0.06 11.49
C GLU A 22 -9.70 1.25 12.37
N GLN A 23 -8.71 2.06 12.75
CA GLN A 23 -8.92 3.22 13.61
C GLN A 23 -9.52 4.41 12.86
N HIS A 24 -9.23 4.54 11.58
CA HIS A 24 -9.63 5.67 10.74
C HIS A 24 -10.18 5.20 9.41
N PRO A 25 -11.32 4.48 9.41
CA PRO A 25 -11.88 3.93 8.17
C PRO A 25 -12.31 5.01 7.17
N GLU A 26 -12.47 6.25 7.62
CA GLU A 26 -12.83 7.37 6.76
C GLU A 26 -11.67 7.88 5.91
N LEU A 27 -10.43 7.51 6.23
CA LEU A 27 -9.27 7.97 5.47
C LEU A 27 -9.12 7.19 4.17
N ASP A 28 -8.89 7.91 3.09
CA ASP A 28 -8.57 7.32 1.79
C ASP A 28 -7.06 7.16 1.69
N ILE A 29 -6.56 5.99 2.07
CA ILE A 29 -5.13 5.67 2.06
C ILE A 29 -4.85 4.73 0.91
N ARG A 30 -3.88 5.09 0.08
CA ARG A 30 -3.45 4.31 -1.08
C ARG A 30 -1.97 4.03 -1.01
N LEU A 31 -1.55 2.95 -1.67
CA LEU A 31 -0.16 2.50 -1.64
C LEU A 31 0.46 2.66 -3.03
N CYS A 32 1.69 3.17 -3.06
CA CYS A 32 2.49 3.19 -4.27
C CYS A 32 3.74 2.36 -4.03
N PHE A 33 3.81 1.17 -4.64
CA PHE A 33 4.95 0.27 -4.50
C PHE A 33 6.00 0.59 -5.56
N MET A 34 7.26 0.57 -5.17
CA MET A 34 8.36 0.65 -6.16
C MET A 34 8.34 -0.60 -7.03
N LYS A 35 8.12 -1.78 -6.41
CA LYS A 35 7.88 -3.05 -7.10
C LYS A 35 6.71 -3.74 -6.42
N ALA A 36 5.63 -3.96 -7.14
CA ALA A 36 4.40 -4.52 -6.56
C ALA A 36 4.41 -6.05 -6.55
N ASP A 37 5.15 -6.69 -7.45
CA ASP A 37 5.15 -8.14 -7.63
C ASP A 37 6.23 -8.83 -6.78
N VAL A 38 6.38 -8.37 -5.54
CA VAL A 38 7.31 -8.94 -4.57
C VAL A 38 6.51 -9.76 -3.57
N LYS A 39 6.93 -10.99 -3.33
CA LYS A 39 6.27 -11.86 -2.36
C LYS A 39 6.53 -11.39 -0.93
N LEU A 40 5.53 -11.55 -0.07
CA LEU A 40 5.63 -11.19 1.34
C LEU A 40 6.57 -12.12 2.12
N SER A 41 6.71 -13.36 1.66
CA SER A 41 7.57 -14.36 2.29
C SER A 41 8.09 -15.34 1.26
N ARG A 42 8.94 -16.27 1.69
CA ARG A 42 9.48 -17.32 0.82
C ARG A 42 8.52 -18.49 0.62
N ALA A 43 7.37 -18.49 1.31
CA ALA A 43 6.41 -19.58 1.18
C ALA A 43 5.88 -19.61 -0.27
N PRO A 44 5.70 -20.83 -0.84
CA PRO A 44 5.27 -20.94 -2.24
C PRO A 44 3.92 -20.28 -2.54
N ARG A 45 3.04 -20.20 -1.55
CA ARG A 45 1.71 -19.60 -1.68
C ARG A 45 1.64 -18.20 -1.12
N SER A 46 2.79 -17.56 -0.86
CA SER A 46 2.80 -16.20 -0.34
C SER A 46 2.13 -15.24 -1.31
N LEU A 47 1.35 -14.31 -0.74
CA LEU A 47 0.84 -13.18 -1.50
C LEU A 47 1.99 -12.26 -1.91
N THR A 48 1.80 -11.53 -3.00
CA THR A 48 2.65 -10.41 -3.36
C THR A 48 2.16 -9.13 -2.66
N TYR A 49 2.94 -8.05 -2.75
CA TYR A 49 2.56 -6.75 -2.19
C TYR A 49 1.21 -6.28 -2.73
N TRP A 50 1.02 -6.34 -4.05
CA TRP A 50 -0.23 -5.84 -4.63
C TRP A 50 -1.43 -6.74 -4.28
N GLN A 51 -1.22 -8.05 -4.18
CA GLN A 51 -2.30 -8.97 -3.78
C GLN A 51 -2.73 -8.70 -2.33
N TRP A 52 -1.76 -8.42 -1.45
CA TRP A 52 -2.07 -8.04 -0.08
C TRP A 52 -2.88 -6.74 -0.04
N ALA A 53 -2.48 -5.75 -0.83
CA ALA A 53 -3.18 -4.47 -0.90
C ALA A 53 -4.64 -4.66 -1.34
N GLU A 54 -4.87 -5.46 -2.37
CA GLU A 54 -6.23 -5.73 -2.84
C GLU A 54 -7.06 -6.49 -1.80
N ARG A 55 -6.46 -7.46 -1.13
CA ARG A 55 -7.16 -8.23 -0.09
C ARG A 55 -7.60 -7.34 1.06
N HIS A 56 -6.82 -6.33 1.40
CA HIS A 56 -7.13 -5.40 2.48
C HIS A 56 -7.78 -4.11 2.01
N ASN A 57 -8.20 -4.06 0.76
CA ASN A 57 -8.95 -2.94 0.17
C ASN A 57 -8.16 -1.62 0.16
N PHE A 58 -6.86 -1.71 -0.11
CA PHE A 58 -6.03 -0.54 -0.35
C PHE A 58 -5.83 -0.37 -1.86
N PRO A 59 -6.29 0.72 -2.47
CA PRO A 59 -5.90 1.02 -3.84
C PRO A 59 -4.39 1.16 -3.94
N TRP A 60 -3.82 0.73 -5.06
CA TRP A 60 -2.36 0.71 -5.21
C TRP A 60 -1.95 1.08 -6.63
N CYS A 61 -0.70 1.48 -6.76
CA CYS A 61 -0.04 1.69 -8.04
C CYS A 61 1.41 1.23 -7.93
N GLU A 62 2.11 1.18 -9.05
CA GLU A 62 3.51 0.77 -9.09
C GLU A 62 4.35 1.82 -9.80
N GLY A 63 5.50 2.11 -9.23
CA GLY A 63 6.52 2.96 -9.81
C GLY A 63 6.25 4.44 -9.59
N HIS A 64 5.15 4.94 -10.07
CA HIS A 64 4.78 6.34 -9.89
C HIS A 64 3.26 6.49 -9.77
N ILE A 65 2.87 7.58 -9.13
CA ILE A 65 1.47 7.83 -8.81
C ILE A 65 0.73 8.24 -10.10
N PRO A 66 -0.42 7.61 -10.41
CA PRO A 66 -1.22 8.02 -11.57
C PRO A 66 -1.61 9.49 -11.49
N THR A 67 -1.56 10.19 -12.61
CA THR A 67 -1.90 11.60 -12.65
C THR A 67 -3.32 11.88 -12.18
N THR A 68 -4.23 10.92 -12.37
CA THR A 68 -5.61 11.02 -11.92
C THR A 68 -5.74 11.10 -10.40
N TRP A 69 -4.69 10.75 -9.66
CA TRP A 69 -4.70 10.80 -8.19
C TRP A 69 -4.23 12.15 -7.64
N PHE A 70 -3.76 13.07 -8.47
CA PHE A 70 -3.10 14.28 -7.99
C PHE A 70 -4.03 15.38 -7.46
N ASP A 71 -5.32 15.28 -7.66
CA ASP A 71 -6.24 16.26 -7.10
C ASP A 71 -6.37 16.07 -5.59
N ALA A 72 -5.92 17.03 -4.80
CA ALA A 72 -5.99 17.02 -3.33
C ALA A 72 -5.22 15.88 -2.67
N ILE A 73 -4.04 15.55 -3.18
CA ILE A 73 -3.23 14.42 -2.69
C ILE A 73 -2.21 14.86 -1.65
N GLN A 74 -1.97 14.00 -0.64
CA GLN A 74 -0.85 14.10 0.28
C GLN A 74 0.01 12.86 0.12
N VAL A 75 1.32 13.03 -0.19
CA VAL A 75 2.24 11.92 -0.38
C VAL A 75 3.10 11.77 0.87
N ARG A 76 3.16 10.54 1.40
CA ARG A 76 4.01 10.18 2.53
C ARG A 76 4.98 9.10 2.11
N GLN A 77 6.20 9.18 2.65
CA GLN A 77 7.21 8.14 2.47
C GLN A 77 7.42 7.42 3.78
N ALA A 78 7.43 6.11 3.69
CA ALA A 78 7.65 5.25 4.84
C ALA A 78 9.12 4.90 5.00
#